data_ed242a091d3a3820349b25e50b88c276
#
_entry.id   ed242a091d3a3820349b25e50b88c276
#
_cell.length_a   1.000
_cell.length_b   1.000
_cell.length_c   1.000
_cell.angle_alpha   90.00
_cell.angle_beta   90.00
_cell.angle_gamma   90.00
#
_symmetry.space_group_name_H-M   'P 1'
#
loop_
_entity.id
_entity.type
_entity.pdbx_description
1 polymer ?
#
loop_
_entity_poly.entity_id
_entity_poly.type
_entity_poly.pdbx_seq_one_letter_code
_entity_poly.pdbx_strand_id
1 'polypeptide(L)'
;LKSILKAIQFIKDDKASIAVFPEGGTNKTDAPLLPYRSGVFKIAQKSNVPIVVCSLVNSRAILHNMFRKHTEVWLDVLDVVPAEELDGKTAIEVGERVHAVMEAGIVARETEQGLRA
;
A
#
# COMPACT_ATOMS: atom_id res chain seq x y z
N LEU A 1 -12.26 -7.96 -11.24
CA LEU A 1 -11.98 -9.39 -11.16
C LEU A 1 -10.96 -9.86 -12.21
N LYS A 2 -11.10 -9.44 -13.46
CA LYS A 2 -10.14 -9.78 -14.52
C LYS A 2 -8.73 -9.32 -14.19
N SER A 3 -8.58 -8.12 -13.64
CA SER A 3 -7.27 -7.56 -13.27
C SER A 3 -6.61 -8.37 -12.15
N ILE A 4 -7.41 -8.82 -11.19
CA ILE A 4 -6.90 -9.65 -10.08
C ILE A 4 -6.41 -10.99 -10.61
N LEU A 5 -7.18 -11.66 -11.46
CA LEU A 5 -6.80 -12.94 -12.06
C LEU A 5 -5.55 -12.82 -12.91
N LYS A 6 -5.42 -11.73 -13.67
CA LYS A 6 -4.23 -11.48 -14.49
C LYS A 6 -2.99 -11.24 -13.63
N ALA A 7 -3.13 -10.49 -12.53
CA ALA A 7 -2.03 -10.27 -11.59
C ALA A 7 -1.56 -11.60 -10.98
N ILE A 8 -2.49 -12.45 -10.55
CA ILE A 8 -2.18 -13.77 -10.00
C ILE A 8 -1.39 -14.59 -11.04
N GLN A 9 -1.82 -14.57 -12.30
CA GLN A 9 -1.15 -15.32 -13.36
C GLN A 9 0.28 -14.81 -13.59
N PHE A 10 0.50 -13.50 -13.61
CA PHE A 10 1.83 -12.94 -13.76
C PHE A 10 2.78 -13.35 -12.64
N ILE A 11 2.28 -13.38 -11.40
CA ILE A 11 3.08 -13.81 -10.25
C ILE A 11 3.40 -15.30 -10.35
N LYS A 12 2.41 -16.14 -10.66
CA LYS A 12 2.60 -17.59 -10.78
C LYS A 12 3.55 -17.97 -11.91
N ASP A 13 3.56 -17.20 -12.98
CA ASP A 13 4.47 -17.40 -14.12
C ASP A 13 5.85 -16.78 -13.87
N ASP A 14 6.10 -16.24 -12.68
CA ASP A 14 7.36 -15.60 -12.28
C ASP A 14 7.77 -14.47 -13.23
N LYS A 15 6.80 -13.74 -13.76
CA LYS A 15 7.05 -12.64 -14.70
C LYS A 15 7.26 -11.30 -14.02
N ALA A 16 6.62 -11.06 -12.88
CA ALA A 16 6.67 -9.75 -12.23
C ALA A 16 6.22 -9.81 -10.78
N SER A 17 6.72 -8.87 -9.99
CA SER A 17 6.09 -8.46 -8.73
C SER A 17 4.99 -7.46 -9.06
N ILE A 18 3.94 -7.41 -8.24
CA ILE A 18 2.79 -6.55 -8.50
C ILE A 18 2.70 -5.50 -7.38
N ALA A 19 2.65 -4.25 -7.77
CA ALA A 19 2.36 -3.15 -6.86
C ALA A 19 0.87 -2.82 -6.93
N VAL A 20 0.24 -2.63 -5.78
CA VAL A 20 -1.17 -2.26 -5.70
C VAL A 20 -1.38 -1.11 -4.73
N PHE A 21 -2.38 -0.30 -5.01
CA PHE A 21 -2.83 0.78 -4.12
C PHE A 21 -4.22 0.40 -3.62
N PRO A 22 -4.32 -0.17 -2.40
CA PRO A 22 -5.59 -0.74 -1.91
C PRO A 22 -6.72 0.26 -1.72
N GLU A 23 -6.39 1.55 -1.62
CA GLU A 23 -7.38 2.61 -1.50
C GLU A 23 -8.26 2.74 -2.76
N GLY A 24 -7.74 2.33 -3.90
CA GLY A 24 -8.48 2.35 -5.17
C GLY A 24 -8.73 3.73 -5.74
N GLY A 25 -8.11 4.77 -5.22
CA GLY A 25 -8.28 6.14 -5.68
C GLY A 25 -7.40 7.12 -4.92
N THR A 26 -7.49 8.39 -5.31
CA THR A 26 -6.73 9.46 -4.66
C THR A 26 -7.42 9.90 -3.37
N ASN A 27 -6.66 9.96 -2.28
CA ASN A 27 -7.15 10.48 -1.01
C ASN A 27 -7.22 12.02 -1.07
N LYS A 28 -8.41 12.57 -1.08
CA LYS A 28 -8.66 14.01 -1.08
C LYS A 28 -9.07 14.53 0.30
N THR A 29 -8.96 13.70 1.32
CA THR A 29 -9.34 14.03 2.70
C THR A 29 -8.10 14.33 3.54
N ASP A 30 -8.32 14.77 4.78
CA ASP A 30 -7.24 14.97 5.75
C ASP A 30 -6.84 13.68 6.48
N ALA A 31 -7.59 12.60 6.26
CA ALA A 31 -7.24 11.29 6.82
C ALA A 31 -5.94 10.78 6.20
N PRO A 32 -5.09 10.09 6.98
CA PRO A 32 -3.84 9.55 6.44
C PRO A 32 -4.06 8.48 5.37
N LEU A 33 -5.15 7.71 5.48
CA LEU A 33 -5.52 6.68 4.51
C LEU A 33 -7.03 6.62 4.33
N LEU A 34 -7.44 6.21 3.14
CA LEU A 34 -8.82 5.82 2.86
C LEU A 34 -9.06 4.37 3.27
N PRO A 35 -10.31 3.95 3.44
CA PRO A 35 -10.63 2.53 3.60
C PRO A 35 -10.11 1.71 2.42
N TYR A 36 -9.68 0.48 2.69
CA TYR A 36 -9.13 -0.40 1.68
C TYR A 36 -10.20 -1.22 0.97
N ARG A 37 -9.97 -1.47 -0.31
CA ARG A 37 -10.69 -2.46 -1.10
C ARG A 37 -9.99 -3.79 -0.93
N SER A 38 -10.45 -4.58 0.03
CA SER A 38 -9.75 -5.77 0.51
C SER A 38 -9.57 -6.89 -0.53
N GLY A 39 -10.34 -6.86 -1.62
CA GLY A 39 -10.23 -7.88 -2.67
C GLY A 39 -8.84 -8.00 -3.29
N VAL A 40 -8.03 -6.94 -3.28
CA VAL A 40 -6.67 -6.96 -3.84
C VAL A 40 -5.73 -7.87 -3.04
N PHE A 41 -6.00 -8.11 -1.76
CA PHE A 41 -5.17 -8.98 -0.93
C PHE A 41 -5.29 -10.45 -1.31
N LYS A 42 -6.34 -10.82 -2.03
CA LYS A 42 -6.48 -12.18 -2.60
C LYS A 42 -5.37 -12.51 -3.59
N ILE A 43 -4.77 -11.49 -4.21
CA ILE A 43 -3.64 -11.69 -5.13
C ILE A 43 -2.50 -12.40 -4.42
N ALA A 44 -2.08 -11.89 -3.26
CA ALA A 44 -1.01 -12.49 -2.47
C ALA A 44 -1.42 -13.85 -1.92
N GLN A 45 -2.63 -13.99 -1.39
CA GLN A 45 -3.13 -15.25 -0.83
C GLN A 45 -3.17 -16.38 -1.86
N LYS A 46 -3.74 -16.11 -3.04
CA LYS A 46 -3.87 -17.11 -4.10
C LYS A 46 -2.56 -17.41 -4.81
N SER A 47 -1.63 -16.47 -4.79
CA SER A 47 -0.30 -16.66 -5.40
C SER A 47 0.71 -17.22 -4.41
N ASN A 48 0.37 -17.28 -3.13
CA ASN A 48 1.23 -17.75 -2.05
C ASN A 48 2.56 -16.97 -2.01
N VAL A 49 2.47 -15.65 -2.05
CA VAL A 49 3.63 -14.75 -2.00
C VAL A 49 3.49 -13.78 -0.84
N PRO A 50 4.60 -13.26 -0.30
CA PRO A 50 4.54 -12.27 0.78
C PRO A 50 4.01 -10.93 0.30
N ILE A 51 3.55 -10.12 1.27
CA ILE A 51 3.16 -8.73 1.04
C ILE A 51 4.23 -7.83 1.64
N VAL A 52 4.81 -6.96 0.83
CA VAL A 52 5.69 -5.90 1.30
C VAL A 52 4.85 -4.64 1.47
N VAL A 53 4.76 -4.16 2.72
CA VAL A 53 3.96 -2.98 3.05
C VAL A 53 4.83 -1.74 2.98
N CYS A 54 4.50 -0.85 2.05
CA CYS A 54 5.24 0.41 1.85
C CYS A 54 4.29 1.59 1.97
N SER A 55 4.77 2.68 2.57
CA SER A 55 4.04 3.94 2.59
C SER A 55 4.74 4.97 1.71
N LEU A 56 3.95 5.84 1.09
CA LEU A 56 4.42 6.94 0.28
C LEU A 56 3.86 8.23 0.86
N VAL A 57 4.74 9.09 1.36
CA VAL A 57 4.35 10.33 2.05
C VAL A 57 4.81 11.55 1.26
N ASN A 58 3.95 12.56 1.23
CA ASN A 58 4.17 13.85 0.58
C ASN A 58 4.18 13.83 -0.96
N SER A 59 3.67 12.78 -1.58
CA SER A 59 3.59 12.70 -3.05
C SER A 59 2.66 13.77 -3.66
N ARG A 60 1.66 14.23 -2.91
CA ARG A 60 0.74 15.30 -3.35
C ARG A 60 1.46 16.63 -3.55
N ALA A 61 2.53 16.88 -2.81
CA ALA A 61 3.31 18.10 -2.91
C ALA A 61 3.99 18.26 -4.28
N ILE A 62 4.16 17.18 -5.03
CA ILE A 62 4.76 17.22 -6.36
C ILE A 62 4.00 18.18 -7.27
N LEU A 63 2.66 18.11 -7.27
CA LEU A 63 1.82 18.98 -8.08
C LEU A 63 1.90 20.45 -7.62
N HIS A 64 1.91 20.68 -6.31
CA HIS A 64 2.01 22.02 -5.74
C HIS A 64 3.39 22.65 -5.97
N ASN A 65 4.42 21.82 -6.08
CA ASN A 65 5.81 22.26 -6.25
C ASN A 65 6.30 22.13 -7.69
N MET A 66 5.39 22.06 -8.66
CA MET A 66 5.69 21.82 -10.08
C MET A 66 6.76 22.76 -10.66
N PHE A 67 6.80 24.02 -10.19
CA PHE A 67 7.75 25.02 -10.65
C PHE A 67 8.97 25.17 -9.73
N ARG A 68 9.09 24.34 -8.70
CA ARG A 68 10.23 24.31 -7.79
C ARG A 68 11.24 23.27 -8.26
N LYS A 69 12.51 23.43 -7.82
CA LYS A 69 13.59 22.55 -8.28
C LYS A 69 13.48 21.11 -7.78
N HIS A 70 12.89 20.88 -6.60
CA HIS A 70 12.68 19.54 -6.11
C HIS A 70 11.56 19.47 -5.08
N THR A 71 11.03 18.28 -4.89
CA THR A 71 10.06 17.95 -3.85
C THR A 71 10.55 16.68 -3.16
N GLU A 72 10.59 16.69 -1.83
CA GLU A 72 10.93 15.50 -1.07
C GLU A 72 9.71 14.62 -0.89
N VAL A 73 9.87 13.35 -1.22
CA VAL A 73 8.85 12.31 -1.06
C VAL A 73 9.51 11.16 -0.31
N TRP A 74 8.81 10.60 0.66
CA TRP A 74 9.34 9.51 1.48
C TRP A 74 8.63 8.21 1.14
N LEU A 75 9.41 7.20 0.76
CA LEU A 75 8.95 5.83 0.58
C LEU A 75 9.55 4.99 1.71
N ASP A 76 8.71 4.52 2.60
CA ASP A 76 9.14 3.69 3.73
C ASP A 76 8.65 2.26 3.56
N VAL A 77 9.54 1.30 3.72
CA VAL A 77 9.18 -0.11 3.82
C VAL A 77 8.87 -0.40 5.28
N LEU A 78 7.60 -0.65 5.58
CA LEU A 78 7.11 -0.70 6.96
C LEU A 78 7.10 -2.12 7.53
N ASP A 79 6.77 -3.11 6.70
CA ASP A 79 6.61 -4.48 7.15
C ASP A 79 6.66 -5.43 5.96
N VAL A 80 6.93 -6.69 6.24
CA VAL A 80 6.79 -7.79 5.29
C VAL A 80 5.88 -8.84 5.95
N VAL A 81 4.74 -9.12 5.33
CA VAL A 81 3.82 -10.17 5.80
C VAL A 81 4.15 -11.44 5.03
N PRO A 82 4.75 -12.46 5.70
CA PRO A 82 5.09 -13.72 5.02
C PRO A 82 3.85 -14.43 4.47
N ALA A 83 4.03 -15.19 3.40
CA ALA A 83 2.93 -15.94 2.79
C ALA A 83 2.23 -16.88 3.78
N GLU A 84 2.98 -17.48 4.71
CA GLU A 84 2.45 -18.39 5.73
C GLU A 84 1.45 -17.69 6.65
N GLU A 85 1.64 -16.41 6.94
CA GLU A 85 0.74 -15.63 7.79
C GLU A 85 -0.56 -15.24 7.10
N LEU A 86 -0.65 -15.44 5.78
CA LEU A 86 -1.86 -15.17 5.01
C LEU A 86 -2.82 -16.36 4.99
N ASP A 87 -2.32 -17.56 5.31
CA ASP A 87 -3.12 -18.79 5.28
C ASP A 87 -4.22 -18.76 6.35
N GLY A 88 -5.42 -19.18 5.95
CA GLY A 88 -6.57 -19.26 6.83
C GLY A 88 -7.20 -17.93 7.20
N LYS A 89 -6.69 -16.81 6.66
CA LYS A 89 -7.23 -15.48 6.91
C LYS A 89 -8.11 -15.02 5.76
N THR A 90 -9.10 -14.20 6.09
CA THR A 90 -9.91 -13.54 5.05
C THR A 90 -9.14 -12.37 4.47
N ALA A 91 -9.51 -11.94 3.25
CA ALA A 91 -8.92 -10.75 2.63
C ALA A 91 -9.17 -9.50 3.49
N ILE A 92 -10.30 -9.44 4.19
CA ILE A 92 -10.65 -8.34 5.09
C ILE A 92 -9.68 -8.29 6.27
N GLU A 93 -9.39 -9.43 6.91
CA GLU A 93 -8.43 -9.50 8.02
C GLU A 93 -7.03 -9.07 7.60
N VAL A 94 -6.57 -9.53 6.45
CA VAL A 94 -5.28 -9.12 5.88
C VAL A 94 -5.28 -7.61 5.61
N GLY A 95 -6.34 -7.11 5.02
CA GLY A 95 -6.50 -5.67 4.73
C GLY A 95 -6.47 -4.81 5.99
N GLU A 96 -7.13 -5.23 7.06
CA GLU A 96 -7.13 -4.50 8.33
C GLU A 96 -5.73 -4.44 8.94
N ARG A 97 -5.00 -5.54 8.91
CA ARG A 97 -3.61 -5.60 9.38
C ARG A 97 -2.71 -4.65 8.60
N VAL A 98 -2.77 -4.70 7.29
CA VAL A 98 -1.94 -3.86 6.40
C VAL A 98 -2.32 -2.39 6.57
N HIS A 99 -3.61 -2.08 6.65
CA HIS A 99 -4.11 -0.71 6.85
C HIS A 99 -3.59 -0.11 8.16
N ALA A 100 -3.64 -0.87 9.25
CA ALA A 100 -3.16 -0.39 10.56
C ALA A 100 -1.66 -0.09 10.53
N VAL A 101 -0.85 -0.98 9.94
CA VAL A 101 0.59 -0.78 9.81
C VAL A 101 0.90 0.46 8.96
N MET A 102 0.21 0.61 7.85
CA MET A 102 0.44 1.71 6.91
C MET A 102 0.00 3.05 7.50
N GLU A 103 -1.15 3.09 8.15
CA GLU A 103 -1.65 4.31 8.80
C GLU A 103 -0.67 4.80 9.86
N ALA A 104 -0.21 3.90 10.74
CA ALA A 104 0.77 4.24 11.76
C ALA A 104 2.08 4.75 11.16
N GLY A 105 2.56 4.11 10.10
CA GLY A 105 3.79 4.51 9.41
C GLY A 105 3.67 5.88 8.73
N ILE A 106 2.54 6.17 8.10
CA ILE A 106 2.29 7.47 7.46
C ILE A 106 2.24 8.58 8.52
N VAL A 107 1.50 8.38 9.59
CA VAL A 107 1.38 9.36 10.68
C VAL A 107 2.75 9.63 11.32
N ALA A 108 3.53 8.58 11.57
CA ALA A 108 4.87 8.72 12.14
C ALA A 108 5.79 9.54 11.23
N ARG A 109 5.79 9.25 9.92
CA ARG A 109 6.62 9.99 8.96
C ARG A 109 6.17 11.44 8.82
N GLU A 110 4.87 11.68 8.71
CA GLU A 110 4.33 13.05 8.62
C GLU A 110 4.65 13.87 9.86
N THR A 111 4.58 13.26 11.04
CA THR A 111 4.91 13.92 12.31
C THR A 111 6.40 14.25 12.38
N GLU A 112 7.27 13.30 12.01
CA GLU A 112 8.71 13.48 11.99
C GLU A 112 9.13 14.61 11.06
N GLN A 113 8.48 14.75 9.92
CA GLN A 113 8.80 15.78 8.91
C GLN A 113 8.02 17.09 9.12
N GLY A 114 7.22 17.21 10.18
CA GLY A 114 6.45 18.41 10.46
C GLY A 114 5.31 18.67 9.47
N LEU A 115 4.84 17.66 8.77
CA LEU A 115 3.76 17.77 7.79
C LEU A 115 2.37 17.65 8.44
N ARG A 116 2.32 17.16 9.67
CA ARG A 116 1.10 17.00 10.45
C ARG A 116 1.27 17.69 11.80
N ALA A 117 0.25 18.47 12.16
CA ALA A 117 0.23 19.18 13.44
C ALA A 117 0.03 18.23 14.62
#